data_2a4e829eab06e8286ba6171fc4609215
#
_entry.id   2a4e829eab06e8286ba6171fc4609215
#
_cell.length_a   1.000
_cell.length_b   1.000
_cell.length_c   1.000
_cell.angle_alpha   90.00
_cell.angle_beta   90.00
_cell.angle_gamma   90.00
#
_symmetry.space_group_name_H-M   'P 1'
#
loop_
_entity.id
_entity.type
_entity.pdbx_description
1 polymer ?
#
loop_
_entity_poly.entity_id
_entity_poly.type
_entity_poly.pdbx_seq_one_letter_code
_entity_poly.pdbx_strand_id
1 'polypeptide(L)'
;MPILSQHYFLRALYAKFNFFDISIAAQDYLRVYQGTANRVRVRSRDGRTISLPARHLQPFLTRDGISGSFIMEFNAQGQLLSLRRLP
;
A
#
# COMPACT_ATOMS: atom_id res chain seq x y z
N MET A 1 -12.48 -21.38 21.28
CA MET A 1 -12.68 -20.27 20.47
C MET A 1 -12.21 -18.95 21.00
N PRO A 2 -12.42 -18.67 22.23
CA PRO A 2 -12.18 -17.34 22.74
C PRO A 2 -10.81 -16.77 22.41
N ILE A 3 -9.75 -17.55 22.50
CA ILE A 3 -8.41 -17.05 22.28
C ILE A 3 -8.21 -16.58 20.84
N LEU A 4 -8.66 -17.37 19.89
CA LEU A 4 -8.53 -17.03 18.50
C LEU A 4 -9.40 -15.83 18.16
N SER A 5 -10.62 -15.79 18.68
CA SER A 5 -11.52 -14.66 18.47
C SER A 5 -10.95 -13.38 19.07
N GLN A 6 -10.36 -13.48 20.26
CA GLN A 6 -9.75 -12.32 20.89
C GLN A 6 -8.57 -11.80 20.08
N HIS A 7 -7.79 -12.69 19.51
CA HIS A 7 -6.66 -12.29 18.71
C HIS A 7 -7.10 -11.52 17.48
N TYR A 8 -8.11 -12.02 16.77
CA TYR A 8 -8.65 -11.30 15.62
C TYR A 8 -9.27 -9.98 16.01
N PHE A 9 -9.96 -9.95 17.14
CA PHE A 9 -10.58 -8.73 17.62
C PHE A 9 -9.54 -7.66 17.93
N LEU A 10 -8.46 -8.03 18.61
CA LEU A 10 -7.40 -7.07 18.91
C LEU A 10 -6.73 -6.55 17.64
N ARG A 11 -6.51 -7.42 16.67
CA ARG A 11 -5.94 -7.01 15.40
C ARG A 11 -6.86 -6.01 14.70
N ALA A 12 -8.15 -6.27 14.69
CA ALA A 12 -9.12 -5.37 14.09
C ALA A 12 -9.15 -4.01 14.77
N LEU A 13 -8.95 -3.96 16.09
CA LEU A 13 -8.92 -2.70 16.82
C LEU A 13 -7.69 -1.85 16.48
N TYR A 14 -6.55 -2.48 16.26
CA TYR A 14 -5.31 -1.76 16.07
C TYR A 14 -4.87 -1.67 14.62
N ALA A 15 -5.44 -2.47 13.75
CA ALA A 15 -5.11 -2.43 12.33
C ALA A 15 -5.91 -1.32 11.65
N LYS A 16 -5.24 -0.62 10.76
CA LYS A 16 -5.87 0.42 9.94
C LYS A 16 -5.76 0.00 8.49
N PHE A 17 -6.90 0.04 7.80
CA PHE A 17 -6.97 -0.30 6.39
C PHE A 17 -7.30 0.93 5.59
N ASN A 18 -6.58 1.12 4.49
CA ASN A 18 -6.85 2.21 3.56
C ASN A 18 -6.92 1.66 2.14
N PHE A 19 -7.83 2.21 1.38
CA PHE A 19 -8.04 1.83 -0.01
C PHE A 19 -7.45 2.91 -0.91
N PHE A 20 -6.74 2.46 -1.96
CA PHE A 20 -6.06 3.35 -2.89
C PHE A 20 -6.38 2.94 -4.31
N ASP A 21 -6.55 3.93 -5.17
CA ASP A 21 -6.58 3.73 -6.60
C ASP A 21 -5.28 4.32 -7.13
N ILE A 22 -4.43 3.47 -7.70
CA ILE A 22 -3.08 3.85 -8.11
C ILE A 22 -2.98 3.76 -9.61
N SER A 23 -2.41 4.81 -10.21
CA SER A 23 -2.13 4.84 -11.64
C SER A 23 -0.80 5.57 -11.83
N ILE A 24 0.25 4.80 -12.06
CA ILE A 24 1.60 5.32 -12.26
C ILE A 24 2.10 4.78 -13.58
N ALA A 25 2.38 5.68 -14.54
CA ALA A 25 2.93 5.27 -15.82
C ALA A 25 4.33 4.69 -15.65
N ALA A 26 4.69 3.76 -16.53
CA ALA A 26 6.00 3.10 -16.46
C ALA A 26 7.14 4.11 -16.49
N GLN A 27 7.01 5.14 -17.32
CA GLN A 27 8.06 6.17 -17.43
C GLN A 27 8.24 6.95 -16.14
N ASP A 28 7.17 7.15 -15.36
CA ASP A 28 7.28 7.82 -14.08
C ASP A 28 7.95 6.93 -13.05
N TYR A 29 7.75 5.63 -13.13
CA TYR A 29 8.39 4.68 -12.24
C TYR A 29 9.89 4.51 -12.54
N LEU A 30 10.34 4.95 -13.72
CA LEU A 30 11.76 4.91 -14.07
C LEU A 30 12.62 5.67 -13.07
N ARG A 31 12.08 6.67 -12.42
CA ARG A 31 12.83 7.42 -11.40
C ARG A 31 13.32 6.52 -10.28
N VAL A 32 12.54 5.49 -9.95
CA VAL A 32 12.93 4.52 -8.94
C VAL A 32 14.12 3.70 -9.43
N TYR A 33 14.05 3.23 -10.67
CA TYR A 33 15.16 2.47 -11.26
C TYR A 33 16.42 3.30 -11.42
N GLN A 34 16.27 4.58 -11.71
CA GLN A 34 17.41 5.48 -11.88
C GLN A 34 17.96 5.98 -10.55
N GLY A 35 17.34 5.60 -9.44
CA GLY A 35 17.82 6.00 -8.12
C GLY A 35 17.50 7.44 -7.73
N THR A 36 16.69 8.14 -8.53
CA THR A 36 16.31 9.52 -8.23
C THR A 36 15.09 9.62 -7.33
N ALA A 37 14.39 8.51 -7.13
CA ALA A 37 13.25 8.44 -6.21
C ALA A 37 13.21 7.06 -5.57
N ASN A 38 12.90 7.03 -4.27
CA ASN A 38 12.77 5.77 -3.56
C ASN A 38 11.44 5.67 -2.80
N ARG A 39 10.63 6.71 -2.87
CA ARG A 39 9.32 6.74 -2.23
C ARG A 39 8.27 7.17 -3.24
N VAL A 40 7.06 6.68 -3.01
CA VAL A 40 5.90 7.00 -3.84
C VAL A 40 4.84 7.59 -2.94
N ARG A 41 4.20 8.65 -3.40
CA ARG A 41 3.04 9.22 -2.74
C ARG A 41 1.80 8.69 -3.41
N VAL A 42 0.89 8.17 -2.60
CA VAL A 42 -0.40 7.70 -3.09
C VAL A 42 -1.50 8.32 -2.25
N ARG A 43 -2.66 8.52 -2.86
CA ARG A 43 -3.79 9.11 -2.19
C ARG A 43 -4.83 8.04 -1.90
N SER A 44 -5.24 7.96 -0.65
CA SER A 44 -6.29 7.03 -0.27
C SER A 44 -7.66 7.57 -0.71
N ARG A 45 -8.66 6.68 -0.74
CA ARG A 45 -10.01 7.09 -1.12
C ARG A 45 -10.63 8.07 -0.14
N ASP A 46 -10.15 8.08 1.11
CA ASP A 46 -10.61 9.04 2.11
C ASP A 46 -9.86 10.37 2.05
N GLY A 47 -9.01 10.55 1.05
CA GLY A 47 -8.35 11.83 0.79
C GLY A 47 -7.00 12.02 1.46
N ARG A 48 -6.50 11.04 2.20
CA ARG A 48 -5.20 11.15 2.84
C ARG A 48 -4.08 10.81 1.86
N THR A 49 -2.97 11.54 1.97
CA THR A 49 -1.77 11.25 1.18
C THR A 49 -0.83 10.43 2.03
N ILE A 50 -0.37 9.31 1.48
CA ILE A 50 0.53 8.40 2.18
C ILE A 50 1.77 8.24 1.32
N SER A 51 2.93 8.31 1.97
CA SER A 51 4.21 8.04 1.34
C SER A 51 4.68 6.66 1.76
N LEU A 52 5.09 5.86 0.80
CA LEU A 52 5.59 4.51 1.07
C LEU A 52 6.82 4.24 0.24
N PRO A 53 7.69 3.33 0.70
CA PRO A 53 8.84 2.92 -0.10
C PRO A 53 8.37 2.30 -1.41
N ALA A 54 8.98 2.74 -2.50
CA ALA A 54 8.59 2.29 -3.83
C ALA A 54 8.72 0.78 -4.01
N ARG A 55 9.59 0.13 -3.24
CA ARG A 55 9.79 -1.32 -3.33
C ARG A 55 8.52 -2.12 -3.05
N HIS A 56 7.59 -1.55 -2.29
CA HIS A 56 6.32 -2.23 -1.99
C HIS A 56 5.43 -2.35 -3.22
N LEU A 57 5.60 -1.46 -4.18
CA LEU A 57 4.83 -1.48 -5.42
C LEU A 57 5.50 -2.29 -6.52
N GLN A 58 6.77 -2.63 -6.35
CA GLN A 58 7.53 -3.36 -7.35
C GLN A 58 6.85 -4.65 -7.84
N PRO A 59 6.25 -5.48 -6.97
CA PRO A 59 5.59 -6.70 -7.43
C PRO A 59 4.40 -6.47 -8.37
N PHE A 60 3.88 -5.26 -8.40
CA PHE A 60 2.70 -4.92 -9.21
C PHE A 60 3.05 -4.18 -10.50
N LEU A 61 4.34 -3.96 -10.74
CA LEU A 61 4.79 -3.24 -11.92
C LEU A 61 4.59 -4.08 -13.17
N THR A 62 3.94 -3.47 -14.16
CA THR A 62 3.76 -4.06 -15.47
C THR A 62 4.48 -3.23 -16.52
N ARG A 63 4.44 -3.69 -17.76
CA ARG A 63 5.01 -2.94 -18.89
C ARG A 63 4.48 -1.50 -18.94
N ASP A 64 3.21 -1.32 -18.61
CA ASP A 64 2.55 -0.02 -18.72
C ASP A 64 2.64 0.80 -17.44
N GLY A 65 3.19 0.22 -16.38
CA GLY A 65 3.30 0.87 -15.08
C GLY A 65 2.55 0.11 -14.01
N ILE A 66 2.02 0.85 -13.04
CA ILE A 66 1.28 0.27 -11.92
C ILE A 66 -0.11 0.85 -11.95
N SER A 67 -1.12 0.00 -12.07
CA SER A 67 -2.50 0.46 -12.15
C SER A 67 -3.41 -0.53 -11.44
N GLY A 68 -4.35 0.01 -10.68
CA GLY A 68 -5.36 -0.82 -10.02
C GLY A 68 -5.79 -0.24 -8.70
N SER A 69 -6.63 -1.01 -8.03
CA SER A 69 -7.11 -0.68 -6.70
C SER A 69 -6.42 -1.57 -5.69
N PHE A 70 -6.01 -0.99 -4.59
CA PHE A 70 -5.20 -1.67 -3.58
C PHE A 70 -5.77 -1.43 -2.20
N ILE A 71 -5.50 -2.38 -1.31
CA ILE A 71 -5.76 -2.21 0.11
C ILE A 71 -4.44 -2.34 0.87
N MET A 72 -4.20 -1.40 1.75
CA MET A 72 -3.02 -1.39 2.62
C MET A 72 -3.45 -1.53 4.07
N GLU A 73 -2.73 -2.36 4.80
CA GLU A 73 -2.92 -2.53 6.23
C GLU A 73 -1.73 -1.95 6.98
N PHE A 74 -2.01 -1.13 8.00
CA PHE A 74 -0.98 -0.51 8.83
C PHE A 74 -1.20 -0.91 10.28
N ASN A 75 -0.12 -0.98 11.05
CA ASN A 75 -0.23 -1.20 12.50
C ASN A 75 -0.47 0.15 13.22
N ALA A 76 -0.56 0.08 14.54
CA ALA A 76 -0.81 1.28 15.34
C ALA A 76 0.31 2.31 15.24
N GLN A 77 1.51 1.89 14.89
CA GLN A 77 2.66 2.77 14.73
C GLN A 77 2.80 3.33 13.32
N GLY A 78 1.84 3.03 12.45
CA GLY A 78 1.87 3.52 11.08
C GLY A 78 2.77 2.73 10.14
N GLN A 79 3.24 1.56 10.55
CA GLN A 79 4.05 0.71 9.69
C GLN A 79 3.17 -0.10 8.76
N LEU A 80 3.58 -0.21 7.50
CA LEU A 80 2.86 -1.01 6.51
C LEU A 80 3.05 -2.49 6.81
N LEU A 81 1.94 -3.19 7.02
CA LEU A 81 1.92 -4.62 7.29
C LEU A 81 1.65 -5.44 6.04
N SER A 82 0.77 -4.96 5.18
CA SER A 82 0.43 -5.67 3.95
C SER A 82 -0.05 -4.70 2.90
N LEU A 83 0.18 -5.07 1.65
CA LEU A 83 -0.30 -4.35 0.48
C LEU A 83 -0.82 -5.39 -0.50
N ARG A 84 -2.10 -5.32 -0.82
CA ARG A 84 -2.73 -6.29 -1.73
C ARG A 84 -3.52 -5.57 -2.80
N ARG A 85 -3.47 -6.14 -4.00
CA ARG A 85 -4.29 -5.64 -5.09
C ARG A 85 -5.68 -6.23 -4.98
N LEU A 86 -6.69 -5.38 -5.15
CA LEU A 86 -8.07 -5.82 -5.19
C LEU A 86 -8.42 -6.39 -6.56
N PRO A 87 -9.26 -7.40 -6.61
CA PRO A 87 -9.70 -7.98 -7.90
C PRO A 87 -10.50 -7.00 -8.75
#